data_af27744d28d7733399953c5564b686b8
#
_entry.id   af27744d28d7733399953c5564b686b8
#
_cell.length_a   1.000
_cell.length_b   1.000
_cell.length_c   1.000
_cell.angle_alpha   90.00
_cell.angle_beta   90.00
_cell.angle_gamma   90.00
#
_symmetry.space_group_name_H-M   'P 1'
#
loop_
_entity.id
_entity.type
_entity.pdbx_description
1 polymer ?
#
loop_
_entity_poly.entity_id
_entity_poly.type
_entity_poly.pdbx_seq_one_letter_code
_entity_poly.pdbx_strand_id
1 'polypeptide(L)'
;MCAVSSERVIAYIDGFNLYFGLRSMGYQRYYWLNLQAMAEKLVRPHQRLIMTKYFTARISGPHPKDKPEDARKMEEKRRRQASFLEAIGTLSGVSIYYGHYIGGIIQCRNCRHTWPDHEEKMTDVNIATEMMIDSFENRCDSILLISADSDLVPAIRGVKKLFPAKRMIVFFPPGRLSAQLTLVANEQFTIGRRTLAKSQFPDQIVKPDGHILQRPAKWK
;
A
#
# COMPACT_ATOMS: atom_id res chain seq x y z
N MET A 1 -3.33 39.30 8.47
CA MET A 1 -2.59 38.18 7.87
C MET A 1 -3.57 37.02 7.74
N CYS A 2 -4.06 36.71 6.53
CA CYS A 2 -4.86 35.50 6.31
C CYS A 2 -3.97 34.30 6.58
N ALA A 3 -4.32 33.48 7.56
CA ALA A 3 -3.67 32.19 7.75
C ALA A 3 -3.89 31.39 6.46
N VAL A 4 -2.83 31.15 5.70
CA VAL A 4 -2.89 30.24 4.54
C VAL A 4 -3.22 28.88 5.12
N SER A 5 -4.46 28.42 4.90
CA SER A 5 -4.87 27.09 5.35
C SER A 5 -3.98 26.06 4.66
N SER A 6 -3.33 25.24 5.47
CA SER A 6 -2.49 24.16 4.95
C SER A 6 -3.33 23.20 4.09
N GLU A 7 -2.89 22.90 2.88
CA GLU A 7 -3.54 21.96 1.95
C GLU A 7 -3.64 20.58 2.59
N ARG A 8 -4.84 20.04 2.72
CA ARG A 8 -5.10 18.75 3.36
C ARG A 8 -4.83 17.62 2.38
N VAL A 9 -4.01 16.65 2.78
CA VAL A 9 -3.63 15.50 1.96
C VAL A 9 -4.05 14.20 2.63
N ILE A 10 -4.68 13.31 1.87
CA ILE A 10 -4.87 11.91 2.24
C ILE A 10 -3.98 11.04 1.35
N ALA A 11 -3.21 10.16 1.97
CA ALA A 11 -2.36 9.20 1.25
C ALA A 11 -3.09 7.86 1.09
N TYR A 12 -3.10 7.34 -0.13
CA TYR A 12 -3.64 6.03 -0.50
C TYR A 12 -2.50 5.14 -0.94
N ILE A 13 -2.23 4.09 -0.19
CA ILE A 13 -1.08 3.21 -0.41
C ILE A 13 -1.58 1.86 -0.88
N ASP A 14 -1.35 1.56 -2.14
CA ASP A 14 -1.50 0.23 -2.70
C ASP A 14 -0.39 -0.69 -2.19
N GLY A 15 -0.75 -1.57 -1.27
CA GLY A 15 0.20 -2.42 -0.57
C GLY A 15 0.88 -3.44 -1.49
N PHE A 16 0.16 -3.95 -2.51
CA PHE A 16 0.72 -4.90 -3.47
C PHE A 16 1.71 -4.21 -4.41
N ASN A 17 1.33 -3.08 -4.97
CA ASN A 17 2.22 -2.31 -5.84
C ASN A 17 3.49 -1.87 -5.11
N LEU A 18 3.36 -1.39 -3.87
CA LEU A 18 4.50 -1.02 -3.03
C LEU A 18 5.40 -2.24 -2.72
N TYR A 19 4.80 -3.36 -2.27
CA TYR A 19 5.55 -4.57 -1.96
C TYR A 19 6.29 -5.14 -3.17
N PHE A 20 5.62 -5.25 -4.32
CA PHE A 20 6.24 -5.80 -5.52
C PHE A 20 7.29 -4.85 -6.10
N GLY A 21 7.11 -3.54 -5.98
CA GLY A 21 8.11 -2.56 -6.33
C GLY A 21 9.39 -2.70 -5.48
N LEU A 22 9.24 -2.77 -4.16
CA LEU A 22 10.37 -3.01 -3.26
C LEU A 22 11.05 -4.36 -3.54
N ARG A 23 10.26 -5.40 -3.81
CA ARG A 23 10.77 -6.74 -4.11
C ARG A 23 11.59 -6.78 -5.39
N SER A 24 11.11 -6.16 -6.48
CA SER A 24 11.80 -6.15 -7.78
C SER A 24 13.17 -5.45 -7.71
N MET A 25 13.32 -4.49 -6.79
CA MET A 25 14.57 -3.78 -6.55
C MET A 25 15.49 -4.43 -5.52
N GLY A 26 15.12 -5.60 -4.98
CA GLY A 26 15.89 -6.25 -3.90
C GLY A 26 15.88 -5.48 -2.57
N TYR A 27 14.87 -4.64 -2.33
CA TYR A 27 14.78 -3.76 -1.17
C TYR A 27 14.10 -4.41 0.04
N GLN A 28 14.34 -5.69 0.31
CA GLN A 28 13.72 -6.43 1.43
C GLN A 28 13.98 -5.78 2.79
N ARG A 29 15.14 -5.15 2.99
CA ARG A 29 15.48 -4.41 4.20
C ARG A 29 14.57 -3.22 4.49
N TYR A 30 13.75 -2.77 3.50
CA TYR A 30 12.78 -1.70 3.68
C TYR A 30 11.34 -2.20 3.85
N TYR A 31 11.11 -3.50 4.04
CA TYR A 31 9.76 -4.02 4.26
C TYR A 31 9.18 -3.65 5.64
N TRP A 32 10.04 -3.31 6.63
CA TRP A 32 9.63 -2.84 7.95
C TRP A 32 9.34 -1.33 7.94
N LEU A 33 8.46 -0.90 7.02
CA LEU A 33 8.24 0.49 6.66
C LEU A 33 7.11 1.10 7.48
N ASN A 34 7.38 2.20 8.19
CA ASN A 34 6.37 3.06 8.78
C ASN A 34 5.70 3.87 7.65
N LEU A 35 4.49 3.46 7.29
CA LEU A 35 3.76 4.02 6.14
C LEU A 35 3.36 5.46 6.37
N GLN A 36 3.00 5.83 7.61
CA GLN A 36 2.69 7.21 7.96
C GLN A 36 3.93 8.11 7.82
N ALA A 37 5.05 7.71 8.43
CA ALA A 37 6.30 8.46 8.33
C ALA A 37 6.82 8.57 6.88
N MET A 38 6.53 7.58 6.04
CA MET A 38 6.82 7.66 4.61
C MET A 38 5.91 8.70 3.93
N ALA A 39 4.61 8.64 4.13
CA ALA A 39 3.66 9.58 3.54
C ALA A 39 3.94 11.03 3.98
N GLU A 40 4.26 11.25 5.26
CA GLU A 40 4.66 12.56 5.79
C GLU A 40 5.89 13.15 5.08
N LYS A 41 6.83 12.30 4.61
CA LYS A 41 8.01 12.76 3.87
C LYS A 41 7.76 13.01 2.38
N LEU A 42 6.61 12.60 1.88
CA LEU A 42 6.22 12.79 0.49
C LEU A 42 5.37 14.06 0.29
N VAL A 43 4.74 14.57 1.35
CA VAL A 43 3.99 15.83 1.28
C VAL A 43 4.94 17.04 1.29
N ARG A 44 4.46 18.14 0.71
CA ARG A 44 5.20 19.39 0.61
C ARG A 44 5.05 20.25 1.88
N PRO A 45 5.92 21.25 2.13
CA PRO A 45 5.87 22.08 3.33
C PRO A 45 4.54 22.82 3.55
N HIS A 46 3.81 23.16 2.48
CA HIS A 46 2.49 23.80 2.56
C HIS A 46 1.34 22.81 2.68
N GLN A 47 1.61 21.52 2.63
CA GLN A 47 0.65 20.43 2.73
C GLN A 47 0.69 19.80 4.12
N ARG A 48 -0.45 19.31 4.58
CA ARG A 48 -0.59 18.54 5.82
C ARG A 48 -1.22 17.19 5.53
N LEU A 49 -0.49 16.12 5.82
CA LEU A 49 -1.05 14.77 5.82
C LEU A 49 -2.08 14.65 6.95
N ILE A 50 -3.31 14.29 6.62
CA ILE A 50 -4.38 14.13 7.61
C ILE A 50 -4.71 12.66 7.87
N MET A 51 -4.47 11.79 6.89
CA MET A 51 -4.73 10.36 6.98
C MET A 51 -3.86 9.59 5.99
N THR A 52 -3.47 8.38 6.36
CA THR A 52 -2.89 7.39 5.47
C THR A 52 -3.82 6.18 5.40
N LYS A 53 -4.27 5.81 4.21
CA LYS A 53 -5.10 4.64 3.94
C LYS A 53 -4.25 3.57 3.26
N TYR A 54 -4.09 2.44 3.90
CA TYR A 54 -3.29 1.31 3.42
C TYR A 54 -4.19 0.17 2.95
N PHE A 55 -4.06 -0.21 1.71
CA PHE A 55 -4.88 -1.22 1.05
C PHE A 55 -4.06 -2.49 0.83
N THR A 56 -4.54 -3.62 1.32
CA THR A 56 -3.82 -4.89 1.28
C THR A 56 -4.78 -6.06 1.46
N ALA A 57 -4.31 -7.29 1.28
CA ALA A 57 -5.04 -8.48 1.69
C ALA A 57 -4.19 -9.34 2.63
N ARG A 58 -4.84 -10.03 3.57
CA ARG A 58 -4.15 -10.94 4.49
C ARG A 58 -3.75 -12.20 3.77
N ILE A 59 -2.49 -12.58 3.86
CA ILE A 59 -2.00 -13.85 3.32
C ILE A 59 -2.74 -14.99 4.01
N SER A 60 -3.35 -15.85 3.22
CA SER A 60 -3.98 -17.08 3.69
C SER A 60 -2.92 -18.04 4.26
N GLY A 61 -3.33 -18.90 5.18
CA GLY A 61 -2.47 -19.99 5.65
C GLY A 61 -2.16 -21.00 4.53
N PRO A 62 -1.24 -21.94 4.78
CA PRO A 62 -0.93 -23.00 3.83
C PRO A 62 -2.17 -23.86 3.54
N HIS A 63 -2.27 -24.35 2.32
CA HIS A 63 -3.33 -25.27 1.94
C HIS A 63 -3.01 -26.70 2.46
N PRO A 64 -4.02 -27.49 2.88
CA PRO A 64 -3.78 -28.85 3.38
C PRO A 64 -3.05 -29.81 2.42
N LYS A 65 -3.05 -29.48 1.11
CA LYS A 65 -2.37 -30.25 0.07
C LYS A 65 -0.97 -29.73 -0.27
N ASP A 66 -0.50 -28.65 0.38
CA ASP A 66 0.83 -28.13 0.14
C ASP A 66 1.90 -29.10 0.64
N LYS A 67 3.04 -29.14 -0.05
CA LYS A 67 4.20 -29.87 0.45
C LYS A 67 4.68 -29.24 1.75
N PRO A 68 5.19 -30.03 2.72
CA PRO A 68 5.60 -29.52 4.04
C PRO A 68 6.53 -28.30 3.99
N GLU A 69 7.47 -28.29 3.00
CA GLU A 69 8.39 -27.17 2.82
C GLU A 69 7.69 -25.89 2.36
N ASP A 70 6.72 -26.01 1.44
CA ASP A 70 5.99 -24.88 0.91
C ASP A 70 4.98 -24.35 1.94
N ALA A 71 4.34 -25.25 2.68
CA ALA A 71 3.50 -24.91 3.82
C ALA A 71 4.28 -24.10 4.88
N ARG A 72 5.51 -24.54 5.21
CA ARG A 72 6.38 -23.81 6.15
C ARG A 72 6.75 -22.43 5.63
N LYS A 73 7.17 -22.31 4.36
CA LYS A 73 7.49 -21.03 3.73
C LYS A 73 6.30 -20.07 3.73
N MET A 74 5.10 -20.59 3.44
CA MET A 74 3.88 -19.80 3.44
C MET A 74 3.52 -19.31 4.84
N GLU A 75 3.60 -20.18 5.85
CA GLU A 75 3.35 -19.81 7.24
C GLU A 75 4.34 -18.76 7.76
N GLU A 76 5.63 -18.88 7.42
CA GLU A 76 6.61 -17.85 7.74
C GLU A 76 6.31 -16.52 7.06
N LYS A 77 5.85 -16.54 5.79
CA LYS A 77 5.43 -15.34 5.08
C LYS A 77 4.21 -14.70 5.73
N ARG A 78 3.22 -15.51 6.11
CA ARG A 78 2.01 -15.07 6.82
C ARG A 78 2.36 -14.41 8.15
N ARG A 79 3.23 -15.03 8.97
CA ARG A 79 3.69 -14.47 10.26
C ARG A 79 4.40 -13.13 10.08
N ARG A 80 5.28 -13.00 9.10
CA ARG A 80 5.96 -11.72 8.82
C ARG A 80 4.97 -10.62 8.42
N GLN A 81 3.98 -10.95 7.59
CA GLN A 81 2.94 -9.99 7.25
C GLN A 81 2.10 -9.62 8.48
N ALA A 82 1.72 -10.59 9.32
CA ALA A 82 0.97 -10.33 10.54
C ALA A 82 1.70 -9.35 11.46
N SER A 83 2.99 -9.58 11.74
CA SER A 83 3.82 -8.65 12.53
C SER A 83 3.87 -7.24 11.91
N PHE A 84 3.95 -7.14 10.59
CA PHE A 84 3.94 -5.85 9.91
C PHE A 84 2.58 -5.13 10.03
N LEU A 85 1.48 -5.86 9.84
CA LEU A 85 0.13 -5.30 9.98
C LEU A 85 -0.14 -4.86 11.43
N GLU A 86 0.35 -5.62 12.42
CA GLU A 86 0.28 -5.20 13.81
C GLU A 86 1.10 -3.93 14.08
N ALA A 87 2.30 -3.83 13.48
CA ALA A 87 3.12 -2.62 13.59
C ALA A 87 2.41 -1.40 12.97
N ILE A 88 1.78 -1.54 11.79
CA ILE A 88 0.96 -0.48 11.20
C ILE A 88 -0.22 -0.13 12.11
N GLY A 89 -0.85 -1.11 12.75
CA GLY A 89 -1.96 -0.92 13.68
C GLY A 89 -1.61 -0.10 14.93
N THR A 90 -0.32 0.12 15.22
CA THR A 90 0.11 1.03 16.31
C THR A 90 0.10 2.51 15.91
N LEU A 91 -0.08 2.81 14.62
CA LEU A 91 -0.07 4.17 14.09
C LEU A 91 -1.48 4.79 14.15
N SER A 92 -1.64 5.92 14.82
CA SER A 92 -2.94 6.60 14.96
C SER A 92 -3.46 7.24 13.68
N GLY A 93 -2.56 7.59 12.75
CA GLY A 93 -2.89 8.25 11.47
C GLY A 93 -3.03 7.28 10.29
N VAL A 94 -3.21 5.97 10.53
CA VAL A 94 -3.30 4.96 9.46
C VAL A 94 -4.56 4.13 9.63
N SER A 95 -5.30 3.97 8.53
CA SER A 95 -6.41 3.02 8.41
C SER A 95 -6.03 1.91 7.43
N ILE A 96 -6.33 0.65 7.79
CA ILE A 96 -6.05 -0.51 6.94
C ILE A 96 -7.35 -0.99 6.31
N TYR A 97 -7.36 -1.12 4.99
CA TYR A 97 -8.46 -1.64 4.19
C TYR A 97 -8.07 -3.01 3.63
N TYR A 98 -8.87 -4.01 3.92
CA TYR A 98 -8.58 -5.37 3.50
C TYR A 98 -9.39 -5.75 2.26
N GLY A 99 -8.70 -6.15 1.20
CA GLY A 99 -9.21 -7.07 0.19
C GLY A 99 -9.17 -8.50 0.71
N HIS A 100 -9.39 -9.45 -0.15
CA HIS A 100 -9.28 -10.86 0.18
C HIS A 100 -8.62 -11.65 -0.95
N TYR A 101 -8.04 -12.80 -0.61
CA TYR A 101 -7.56 -13.76 -1.58
C TYR A 101 -8.68 -14.75 -1.92
N ILE A 102 -8.91 -14.95 -3.20
CA ILE A 102 -9.70 -16.07 -3.69
C ILE A 102 -8.70 -17.15 -4.11
N GLY A 103 -8.75 -18.28 -3.41
CA GLY A 103 -8.00 -19.46 -3.80
C GLY A 103 -8.70 -20.14 -4.96
N GLY A 104 -7.96 -20.45 -6.02
CA GLY A 104 -8.40 -21.20 -7.18
C GLY A 104 -7.39 -22.29 -7.52
N ILE A 105 -7.79 -23.19 -8.41
CA ILE A 105 -6.89 -24.13 -9.06
C ILE A 105 -6.91 -23.80 -10.54
N ILE A 106 -5.76 -23.41 -11.08
CA ILE A 106 -5.59 -23.26 -12.52
C ILE A 106 -5.17 -24.60 -13.11
N GLN A 107 -5.80 -25.00 -14.20
CA GLN A 107 -5.42 -26.19 -14.97
C GLN A 107 -4.86 -25.76 -16.33
N CYS A 108 -3.68 -26.26 -16.67
CA CYS A 108 -3.10 -26.10 -18.00
C CYS A 108 -4.01 -26.77 -19.04
N ARG A 109 -4.42 -26.04 -20.06
CA ARG A 109 -5.29 -26.56 -21.14
C ARG A 109 -4.60 -27.64 -21.99
N ASN A 110 -3.26 -27.63 -22.08
CA ASN A 110 -2.49 -28.60 -22.89
C ASN A 110 -2.14 -29.87 -22.14
N CYS A 111 -1.52 -29.76 -20.96
CA CYS A 111 -1.00 -30.93 -20.21
C CYS A 111 -1.85 -31.28 -19.00
N ARG A 112 -2.96 -30.57 -18.74
CA ARG A 112 -3.86 -30.74 -17.58
C ARG A 112 -3.16 -30.61 -16.21
N HIS A 113 -1.91 -30.20 -16.19
CA HIS A 113 -1.24 -29.93 -14.93
C HIS A 113 -2.01 -28.84 -14.15
N THR A 114 -2.17 -29.05 -12.85
CA THR A 114 -2.89 -28.12 -11.99
C THR A 114 -1.94 -27.49 -10.99
N TRP A 115 -2.13 -26.17 -10.72
CA TRP A 115 -1.43 -25.47 -9.67
C TRP A 115 -2.39 -24.54 -8.92
N PRO A 116 -2.15 -24.30 -7.62
CA PRO A 116 -2.95 -23.35 -6.85
C PRO A 116 -2.73 -21.95 -7.40
N ASP A 117 -3.81 -21.22 -7.57
CA ASP A 117 -3.81 -19.80 -7.86
C ASP A 117 -4.36 -19.03 -6.66
N HIS A 118 -3.74 -17.87 -6.37
CA HIS A 118 -4.15 -16.97 -5.30
C HIS A 118 -4.28 -15.57 -5.90
N GLU A 119 -5.45 -15.27 -6.41
CA GLU A 119 -5.75 -13.96 -6.93
C GLU A 119 -6.24 -13.05 -5.80
N GLU A 120 -5.63 -11.89 -5.67
CA GLU A 120 -6.13 -10.85 -4.79
C GLU A 120 -7.31 -10.13 -5.46
N LYS A 121 -8.33 -9.82 -4.67
CA LYS A 121 -9.55 -9.14 -5.11
C LYS A 121 -9.88 -7.96 -4.21
N MET A 122 -10.52 -6.96 -4.79
CA MET A 122 -11.12 -5.80 -4.16
C MET A 122 -10.16 -4.67 -3.76
N THR A 123 -8.85 -4.83 -3.78
CA THR A 123 -7.94 -3.76 -3.33
C THR A 123 -8.11 -2.51 -4.18
N ASP A 124 -8.09 -2.63 -5.52
CA ASP A 124 -8.24 -1.50 -6.43
C ASP A 124 -9.62 -0.86 -6.34
N VAL A 125 -10.67 -1.70 -6.20
CA VAL A 125 -12.04 -1.22 -5.98
C VAL A 125 -12.14 -0.45 -4.67
N ASN A 126 -11.51 -0.93 -3.59
CA ASN A 126 -11.48 -0.24 -2.31
C ASN A 126 -10.74 1.10 -2.41
N ILE A 127 -9.58 1.14 -3.09
CA ILE A 127 -8.84 2.40 -3.34
C ILE A 127 -9.73 3.39 -4.10
N ALA A 128 -10.33 2.95 -5.21
CA ALA A 128 -11.20 3.78 -6.04
C ALA A 128 -12.40 4.32 -5.26
N THR A 129 -13.06 3.46 -4.49
CA THR A 129 -14.23 3.81 -3.68
C THR A 129 -13.87 4.84 -2.60
N GLU A 130 -12.79 4.60 -1.86
CA GLU A 130 -12.32 5.50 -0.80
C GLU A 130 -11.88 6.87 -1.34
N MET A 131 -11.22 6.91 -2.51
CA MET A 131 -10.90 8.18 -3.18
C MET A 131 -12.16 8.98 -3.55
N MET A 132 -13.20 8.30 -4.02
CA MET A 132 -14.48 8.95 -4.35
C MET A 132 -15.21 9.45 -3.10
N ILE A 133 -15.29 8.64 -2.05
CA ILE A 133 -15.94 9.02 -0.77
C ILE A 133 -15.25 10.24 -0.18
N ASP A 134 -13.93 10.21 -0.01
CA ASP A 134 -13.18 11.31 0.59
C ASP A 134 -13.26 12.60 -0.26
N SER A 135 -13.36 12.43 -1.58
CA SER A 135 -13.55 13.56 -2.48
C SER A 135 -14.95 14.17 -2.34
N PHE A 136 -15.98 13.33 -2.28
CA PHE A 136 -17.38 13.73 -2.12
C PHE A 136 -17.61 14.43 -0.77
N GLU A 137 -17.08 13.86 0.31
CA GLU A 137 -17.19 14.41 1.66
C GLU A 137 -16.23 15.57 1.92
N ASN A 138 -15.45 15.98 0.92
CA ASN A 138 -14.47 17.04 1.01
C ASN A 138 -13.49 16.90 2.17
N ARG A 139 -13.04 15.67 2.42
CA ARG A 139 -12.08 15.35 3.50
C ARG A 139 -10.67 15.82 3.20
N CYS A 140 -10.27 15.94 1.93
CA CYS A 140 -8.94 16.38 1.51
C CYS A 140 -9.01 17.35 0.34
N ASP A 141 -7.94 18.09 0.12
CA ASP A 141 -7.74 18.97 -1.02
C ASP A 141 -6.89 18.27 -2.10
N SER A 142 -5.97 17.41 -1.66
CA SER A 142 -5.11 16.61 -2.52
C SER A 142 -5.13 15.13 -2.13
N ILE A 143 -5.10 14.28 -3.14
CA ILE A 143 -4.96 12.82 -3.04
C ILE A 143 -3.53 12.45 -3.42
N LEU A 144 -2.82 11.81 -2.50
CA LEU A 144 -1.50 11.24 -2.73
C LEU A 144 -1.64 9.74 -2.93
N LEU A 145 -1.55 9.27 -4.17
CA LEU A 145 -1.67 7.85 -4.53
C LEU A 145 -0.30 7.22 -4.69
N ILE A 146 -0.04 6.15 -3.96
CA ILE A 146 1.16 5.31 -4.09
C ILE A 146 0.76 4.02 -4.78
N SER A 147 0.87 3.99 -6.09
CA SER A 147 0.60 2.83 -6.96
C SER A 147 1.21 3.06 -8.35
N ALA A 148 1.34 2.00 -9.13
CA ALA A 148 1.61 2.03 -10.57
C ALA A 148 0.55 1.25 -11.35
N ASP A 149 -0.61 0.98 -10.73
CA ASP A 149 -1.68 0.23 -11.37
C ASP A 149 -2.53 1.11 -12.27
N SER A 150 -2.61 0.74 -13.53
CA SER A 150 -3.41 1.47 -14.53
C SER A 150 -4.91 1.31 -14.33
N ASP A 151 -5.36 0.31 -13.59
CA ASP A 151 -6.78 0.07 -13.32
C ASP A 151 -7.39 1.16 -12.42
N LEU A 152 -6.54 1.97 -11.76
CA LEU A 152 -6.95 3.15 -11.00
C LEU A 152 -7.19 4.41 -11.87
N VAL A 153 -6.84 4.39 -13.16
CA VAL A 153 -7.04 5.53 -14.08
C VAL A 153 -8.50 5.97 -14.18
N PRO A 154 -9.50 5.07 -14.30
CA PRO A 154 -10.91 5.47 -14.32
C PRO A 154 -11.34 6.22 -13.04
N ALA A 155 -10.89 5.78 -11.89
CA ALA A 155 -11.20 6.43 -10.60
C ALA A 155 -10.60 7.84 -10.54
N ILE A 156 -9.34 8.02 -10.94
CA ILE A 156 -8.70 9.34 -11.01
C ILE A 156 -9.44 10.28 -11.95
N ARG A 157 -9.81 9.81 -13.15
CA ARG A 157 -10.60 10.60 -14.10
C ARG A 157 -11.96 10.98 -13.52
N GLY A 158 -12.61 10.06 -12.81
CA GLY A 158 -13.88 10.30 -12.12
C GLY A 158 -13.76 11.41 -11.07
N VAL A 159 -12.77 11.32 -10.19
CA VAL A 159 -12.49 12.36 -9.18
C VAL A 159 -12.23 13.71 -9.84
N LYS A 160 -11.35 13.78 -10.84
CA LYS A 160 -11.03 15.05 -11.53
C LYS A 160 -12.23 15.66 -12.27
N LYS A 161 -13.10 14.82 -12.83
CA LYS A 161 -14.32 15.27 -13.51
C LYS A 161 -15.34 15.86 -12.53
N LEU A 162 -15.57 15.20 -11.40
CA LEU A 162 -16.59 15.59 -10.42
C LEU A 162 -16.07 16.65 -9.43
N PHE A 163 -14.78 16.65 -9.15
CA PHE A 163 -14.12 17.51 -8.17
C PHE A 163 -12.86 18.16 -8.75
N PRO A 164 -12.98 19.08 -9.74
CA PRO A 164 -11.84 19.61 -10.51
C PRO A 164 -10.84 20.40 -9.66
N ALA A 165 -11.23 20.86 -8.49
CA ALA A 165 -10.33 21.56 -7.56
C ALA A 165 -9.37 20.59 -6.81
N LYS A 166 -9.68 19.29 -6.78
CA LYS A 166 -8.82 18.32 -6.08
C LYS A 166 -7.61 17.94 -6.95
N ARG A 167 -6.46 17.86 -6.31
CA ARG A 167 -5.19 17.49 -6.96
C ARG A 167 -4.90 16.02 -6.79
N MET A 168 -4.42 15.39 -7.86
CA MET A 168 -3.99 13.99 -7.89
C MET A 168 -2.48 13.94 -8.01
N ILE A 169 -1.80 13.50 -6.96
CA ILE A 169 -0.35 13.36 -6.90
C ILE A 169 -0.04 11.87 -6.84
N VAL A 170 0.68 11.35 -7.83
CA VAL A 170 1.04 9.93 -7.91
C VAL A 170 2.50 9.75 -7.52
N PHE A 171 2.75 8.83 -6.59
CA PHE A 171 4.08 8.35 -6.28
C PHE A 171 4.24 6.90 -6.72
N PHE A 172 5.10 6.68 -7.68
CA PHE A 172 5.43 5.35 -8.13
C PHE A 172 6.33 4.63 -7.13
N PRO A 173 6.00 3.37 -6.76
CA PRO A 173 6.93 2.52 -6.04
C PRO A 173 8.25 2.34 -6.79
N PRO A 174 9.37 2.06 -6.10
CA PRO A 174 10.65 1.79 -6.75
C PRO A 174 10.52 0.70 -7.83
N GLY A 175 11.12 0.93 -8.99
CA GLY A 175 11.12 -0.02 -10.09
C GLY A 175 9.78 -0.20 -10.81
N ARG A 176 8.79 0.66 -10.52
CA ARG A 176 7.48 0.65 -11.17
C ARG A 176 7.14 2.00 -11.75
N LEU A 177 6.48 2.00 -12.91
CA LEU A 177 5.97 3.19 -13.59
C LEU A 177 4.70 2.83 -14.34
N SER A 178 3.82 3.80 -14.54
CA SER A 178 2.63 3.68 -15.38
C SER A 178 2.46 4.92 -16.24
N ALA A 179 2.63 4.76 -17.54
CA ALA A 179 2.41 5.85 -18.48
C ALA A 179 0.97 6.38 -18.43
N GLN A 180 0.00 5.49 -18.21
CA GLN A 180 -1.41 5.86 -18.11
C GLN A 180 -1.71 6.71 -16.87
N LEU A 181 -1.14 6.36 -15.70
CA LEU A 181 -1.26 7.18 -14.48
C LEU A 181 -0.54 8.53 -14.65
N THR A 182 0.62 8.56 -15.31
CA THR A 182 1.34 9.79 -15.64
C THR A 182 0.47 10.79 -16.41
N LEU A 183 -0.31 10.31 -17.39
CA LEU A 183 -1.18 11.15 -18.21
C LEU A 183 -2.36 11.77 -17.46
N VAL A 184 -2.82 11.17 -16.39
CA VAL A 184 -4.00 11.63 -15.65
C VAL A 184 -3.66 12.33 -14.33
N ALA A 185 -2.48 12.11 -13.78
CA ALA A 185 -2.01 12.77 -12.57
C ALA A 185 -1.79 14.29 -12.80
N ASN A 186 -1.91 15.10 -11.75
CA ASN A 186 -1.44 16.49 -11.78
C ASN A 186 0.07 16.55 -11.62
N GLU A 187 0.60 15.63 -10.82
CA GLU A 187 2.04 15.48 -10.57
C GLU A 187 2.39 14.02 -10.35
N GLN A 188 3.59 13.62 -10.75
CA GLN A 188 4.09 12.29 -10.49
C GLN A 188 5.54 12.32 -10.04
N PHE A 189 5.89 11.36 -9.18
CA PHE A 189 7.22 11.17 -8.63
C PHE A 189 7.50 9.68 -8.43
N THR A 190 8.75 9.31 -8.20
CA THR A 190 9.13 7.97 -7.76
C THR A 190 9.63 8.03 -6.31
N ILE A 191 9.23 7.07 -5.48
CA ILE A 191 9.68 6.98 -4.10
C ILE A 191 11.18 6.65 -4.08
N GLY A 192 11.97 7.61 -3.59
CA GLY A 192 13.41 7.47 -3.52
C GLY A 192 13.87 6.58 -2.35
N ARG A 193 15.01 5.90 -2.51
CA ARG A 193 15.63 5.04 -1.50
C ARG A 193 15.86 5.76 -0.16
N ARG A 194 16.21 7.06 -0.19
CA ARG A 194 16.42 7.87 1.03
C ARG A 194 15.14 8.00 1.85
N THR A 195 13.99 8.19 1.21
CA THR A 195 12.67 8.24 1.87
C THR A 195 12.37 6.92 2.56
N LEU A 196 12.55 5.78 1.85
CA LEU A 196 12.36 4.44 2.42
C LEU A 196 13.25 4.20 3.63
N ALA A 197 14.56 4.52 3.51
CA ALA A 197 15.51 4.32 4.59
C ALA A 197 15.17 5.13 5.86
N LYS A 198 14.68 6.37 5.69
CA LYS A 198 14.34 7.27 6.79
C LYS A 198 12.93 7.07 7.36
N SER A 199 12.16 6.13 6.81
CA SER A 199 10.79 5.85 7.20
C SER A 199 10.61 4.43 7.74
N GLN A 200 11.67 3.82 8.26
CA GLN A 200 11.57 2.50 8.87
C GLN A 200 11.00 2.62 10.30
N PHE A 201 10.20 1.64 10.70
CA PHE A 201 9.96 1.42 12.12
C PHE A 201 11.26 1.11 12.87
N PRO A 202 11.35 1.38 14.17
CA PRO A 202 12.41 0.83 15.00
C PRO A 202 12.39 -0.70 14.97
N ASP A 203 13.52 -1.34 15.28
CA ASP A 203 13.62 -2.81 15.26
C ASP A 203 12.68 -3.47 16.27
N GLN A 204 12.29 -2.73 17.32
CA GLN A 204 11.31 -3.14 18.33
C GLN A 204 10.26 -2.05 18.52
N ILE A 205 8.99 -2.45 18.59
CA ILE A 205 7.85 -1.59 18.90
C ILE A 205 7.17 -2.16 20.13
N VAL A 206 7.10 -1.36 21.19
CA VAL A 206 6.37 -1.72 22.41
C VAL A 206 4.93 -1.27 22.24
N LYS A 207 3.99 -2.22 22.29
CA LYS A 207 2.54 -1.95 22.26
C LYS A 207 2.04 -1.48 23.64
N PRO A 208 0.86 -0.83 23.71
CA PRO A 208 0.28 -0.39 24.98
C PRO A 208 0.04 -1.53 25.99
N ASP A 209 -0.17 -2.76 25.53
CA ASP A 209 -0.34 -3.96 26.34
C ASP A 209 1.00 -4.57 26.82
N GLY A 210 2.14 -3.93 26.52
CA GLY A 210 3.48 -4.40 26.86
C GLY A 210 4.05 -5.42 25.88
N HIS A 211 3.29 -5.89 24.88
CA HIS A 211 3.81 -6.81 23.88
C HIS A 211 4.83 -6.12 22.96
N ILE A 212 5.94 -6.80 22.70
CA ILE A 212 7.03 -6.28 21.84
C ILE A 212 6.95 -6.91 20.47
N LEU A 213 6.66 -6.07 19.46
CA LEU A 213 6.77 -6.46 18.07
C LEU A 213 8.22 -6.30 17.61
N GLN A 214 8.76 -7.33 17.00
CA GLN A 214 10.13 -7.31 16.47
C GLN A 214 10.15 -7.31 14.96
N ARG A 215 11.08 -6.54 14.40
CA ARG A 215 11.37 -6.59 12.97
C ARG A 215 11.77 -8.01 12.57
N PRO A 216 11.09 -8.61 11.57
CA PRO A 216 11.47 -9.93 11.09
C PRO A 216 12.94 -10.00 10.65
N ALA A 217 13.68 -11.00 11.11
CA ALA A 217 15.11 -11.15 10.83
C ALA A 217 15.44 -11.14 9.32
N LYS A 218 14.53 -11.68 8.50
CA LYS A 218 14.67 -11.70 7.03
C LYS A 218 14.63 -10.29 6.39
N TRP A 219 14.23 -9.26 7.13
CA TRP A 219 14.12 -7.87 6.66
C TRP A 219 15.20 -6.93 7.23
N LYS A 220 16.15 -7.49 7.96
CA LYS A 220 17.33 -6.76 8.47
C LYS A 220 18.38 -6.53 7.41
#